data_aa74635cd057f6b0f0e485ce0016f311
#
_entry.id   aa74635cd057f6b0f0e485ce0016f311
#
_cell.length_a   1.000
_cell.length_b   1.000
_cell.length_c   1.000
_cell.angle_alpha   90.00
_cell.angle_beta   90.00
_cell.angle_gamma   90.00
#
_symmetry.space_group_name_H-M   'P 1'
#
loop_
_entity.id
_entity.type
_entity.pdbx_description
1 polymer ?
#
loop_
_entity_poly.entity_id
_entity_poly.type
_entity_poly.pdbx_seq_one_letter_code
_entity_poly.pdbx_strand_id
1 'polypeptide(L)'
;VHNYADVYSCLPNANCGNSSSITSGGSLFVSILPFIDQSNAYNLYNFSLNNSDPYNVEVTSQKLPFYMCPTSPMRRAVPSCSDDSGRAPGHYAVCGGTEDYNIYWSHYGEPVPEQNGAIVYTGSTAGKVRFRDITDGTTNTLLIGETAYNLPDYKFTSASSSCNGQSRYGFTYWANPYPGSTVCFTDVDFNPHDIADDSIFDSNWRKS
;
A
#
# COMPACT_ATOMS: atom_id res chain seq x y z
N VAL A 1 9.10 11.52 -4.69
CA VAL A 1 7.81 12.21 -4.86
C VAL A 1 8.02 13.57 -5.50
N HIS A 2 8.97 14.42 -5.05
CA HIS A 2 9.23 15.74 -5.64
C HIS A 2 9.51 15.66 -7.14
N ASN A 3 10.46 14.81 -7.56
CA ASN A 3 10.80 14.64 -8.98
C ASN A 3 9.59 14.18 -9.82
N TYR A 4 8.71 13.37 -9.25
CA TYR A 4 7.44 13.02 -9.89
C TYR A 4 6.55 14.25 -10.09
N ALA A 5 6.39 15.06 -9.04
CA ALA A 5 5.56 16.27 -9.10
C ALA A 5 6.12 17.32 -10.06
N ASP A 6 7.43 17.41 -10.21
CA ASP A 6 8.09 18.31 -11.18
C ASP A 6 7.76 17.91 -12.62
N VAL A 7 7.67 16.61 -12.91
CA VAL A 7 7.35 16.10 -14.24
C VAL A 7 5.85 16.15 -14.54
N TYR A 8 5.02 15.71 -13.59
CA TYR A 8 3.58 15.55 -13.82
C TYR A 8 2.72 16.71 -13.29
N SER A 9 3.33 17.69 -12.63
CA SER A 9 2.65 18.86 -12.04
C SER A 9 1.59 18.51 -10.98
N CYS A 10 1.67 17.31 -10.41
CA CYS A 10 0.81 16.83 -9.33
C CYS A 10 1.53 15.77 -8.49
N LEU A 11 1.04 15.51 -7.29
CA LEU A 11 1.50 14.41 -6.47
C LEU A 11 1.06 13.06 -7.07
N PRO A 12 1.85 12.00 -6.90
CA PRO A 12 1.46 10.68 -7.36
C PRO A 12 0.22 10.19 -6.60
N ASN A 13 -0.63 9.45 -7.27
CA ASN A 13 -1.79 8.83 -6.66
C ASN A 13 -1.39 7.59 -5.86
N ALA A 14 -2.11 7.30 -4.78
CA ALA A 14 -1.87 6.08 -3.98
C ALA A 14 -2.12 4.80 -4.78
N ASN A 15 -3.07 4.85 -5.72
CA ASN A 15 -3.37 3.77 -6.65
C ASN A 15 -3.13 4.26 -8.09
N CYS A 16 -2.23 3.62 -8.81
CA CYS A 16 -1.95 3.90 -10.21
C CYS A 16 -2.40 2.73 -11.10
N GLY A 17 -3.01 3.07 -12.24
CA GLY A 17 -3.51 2.08 -13.18
C GLY A 17 -4.99 2.22 -13.47
N ASN A 18 -5.47 1.45 -14.43
CA ASN A 18 -6.86 1.48 -14.86
C ASN A 18 -7.69 0.56 -13.95
N SER A 19 -8.09 1.07 -12.78
CA SER A 19 -8.79 0.22 -11.84
C SER A 19 -10.21 0.66 -11.56
N SER A 20 -11.13 -0.12 -12.04
CA SER A 20 -12.45 -0.27 -11.43
C SER A 20 -12.38 -1.15 -10.14
N SER A 21 -11.22 -1.65 -9.78
CA SER A 21 -10.97 -2.54 -8.65
C SER A 21 -9.82 -2.03 -7.80
N ILE A 22 -10.00 -2.04 -6.51
CA ILE A 22 -9.03 -1.64 -5.48
C ILE A 22 -7.78 -2.52 -5.45
N THR A 23 -7.82 -3.70 -6.03
CA THR A 23 -6.71 -4.65 -6.08
C THR A 23 -5.98 -4.64 -7.40
N SER A 24 -6.49 -3.91 -8.40
CA SER A 24 -5.88 -3.78 -9.70
C SER A 24 -5.02 -2.52 -9.79
N GLY A 25 -4.04 -2.53 -10.62
CA GLY A 25 -3.05 -1.47 -10.73
C GLY A 25 -1.91 -1.60 -9.74
N GLY A 26 -1.07 -0.59 -9.67
CA GLY A 26 0.07 -0.52 -8.78
C GLY A 26 -0.10 0.53 -7.68
N SER A 27 0.72 0.45 -6.66
CA SER A 27 0.80 1.48 -5.64
C SER A 27 1.53 2.72 -6.15
N LEU A 28 1.52 3.79 -5.36
CA LEU A 28 2.38 4.95 -5.58
C LEU A 28 3.84 4.54 -5.81
N PHE A 29 4.32 3.53 -5.09
CA PHE A 29 5.71 3.06 -5.19
C PHE A 29 6.05 2.50 -6.58
N VAL A 30 5.06 1.97 -7.32
CA VAL A 30 5.25 1.61 -8.74
C VAL A 30 5.41 2.86 -9.61
N SER A 31 4.60 3.88 -9.39
CA SER A 31 4.66 5.11 -10.22
C SER A 31 5.93 5.92 -10.02
N ILE A 32 6.60 5.80 -8.88
CA ILE A 32 7.85 6.53 -8.62
C ILE A 32 9.12 5.76 -8.97
N LEU A 33 9.03 4.53 -9.45
CA LEU A 33 10.20 3.72 -9.83
C LEU A 33 11.18 4.44 -10.78
N PRO A 34 10.73 5.20 -11.81
CA PRO A 34 11.63 5.94 -12.68
C PRO A 34 12.47 7.00 -11.96
N PHE A 35 12.00 7.47 -10.81
CA PHE A 35 12.62 8.56 -10.04
C PHE A 35 13.53 8.06 -8.92
N ILE A 36 13.75 6.75 -8.85
CA ILE A 36 14.64 6.07 -7.90
C ILE A 36 15.54 5.04 -8.60
N ASP A 37 15.92 5.34 -9.84
CA ASP A 37 16.81 4.51 -10.67
C ASP A 37 16.28 3.09 -10.96
N GLN A 38 14.95 2.91 -10.95
CA GLN A 38 14.28 1.64 -11.22
C GLN A 38 13.44 1.68 -12.51
N SER A 39 13.89 2.42 -13.53
CA SER A 39 13.18 2.54 -14.80
C SER A 39 12.97 1.20 -15.51
N ASN A 40 13.87 0.25 -15.34
CA ASN A 40 13.72 -1.09 -15.93
C ASN A 40 12.50 -1.82 -15.33
N ALA A 41 12.34 -1.80 -14.01
CA ALA A 41 11.19 -2.38 -13.33
C ALA A 41 9.88 -1.68 -13.73
N TYR A 42 9.92 -0.35 -13.85
CA TYR A 42 8.76 0.42 -14.33
C TYR A 42 8.32 0.01 -15.74
N ASN A 43 9.26 -0.13 -16.67
CA ASN A 43 8.97 -0.48 -18.07
C ASN A 43 8.43 -1.90 -18.24
N LEU A 44 8.74 -2.79 -17.32
CA LEU A 44 8.22 -4.15 -17.29
C LEU A 44 6.84 -4.25 -16.67
N TYR A 45 6.40 -3.23 -15.91
CA TYR A 45 5.12 -3.26 -15.23
C TYR A 45 3.97 -2.91 -16.17
N ASN A 46 2.95 -3.76 -16.24
CA ASN A 46 1.74 -3.52 -17.03
C ASN A 46 0.62 -2.95 -16.15
N PHE A 47 0.37 -1.66 -16.30
CA PHE A 47 -0.66 -0.92 -15.54
C PHE A 47 -2.09 -1.32 -15.88
N SER A 48 -2.33 -2.09 -16.94
CA SER A 48 -3.65 -2.61 -17.31
C SER A 48 -3.98 -3.93 -16.63
N LEU A 49 -3.01 -4.54 -15.97
CA LEU A 49 -3.15 -5.81 -15.26
C LEU A 49 -3.08 -5.59 -13.73
N ASN A 50 -3.56 -6.55 -12.98
CA ASN A 50 -3.44 -6.55 -11.52
C ASN A 50 -1.96 -6.66 -11.10
N ASN A 51 -1.62 -6.08 -9.95
CA ASN A 51 -0.28 -6.21 -9.38
C ASN A 51 0.11 -7.66 -9.04
N SER A 52 -0.88 -8.54 -8.88
CA SER A 52 -0.73 -9.97 -8.64
C SER A 52 -0.82 -10.83 -9.91
N ASP A 53 -1.02 -10.21 -11.09
CA ASP A 53 -1.01 -10.94 -12.35
C ASP A 53 0.36 -11.59 -12.59
N PRO A 54 0.41 -12.83 -13.12
CA PRO A 54 1.66 -13.52 -13.38
C PRO A 54 2.68 -12.69 -14.19
N TYR A 55 2.21 -11.85 -15.09
CA TYR A 55 3.08 -10.93 -15.85
C TYR A 55 3.73 -9.88 -14.93
N ASN A 56 2.95 -9.27 -14.03
CA ASN A 56 3.45 -8.25 -13.13
C ASN A 56 4.25 -8.85 -11.97
N VAL A 57 4.04 -10.12 -11.61
CA VAL A 57 4.76 -10.79 -10.53
C VAL A 57 6.27 -10.84 -10.80
N GLU A 58 6.71 -10.84 -12.04
CA GLU A 58 8.14 -10.72 -12.39
C GLU A 58 8.78 -9.46 -11.80
N VAL A 59 8.03 -8.36 -11.76
CA VAL A 59 8.45 -7.09 -11.17
C VAL A 59 8.12 -7.04 -9.69
N THR A 60 6.88 -7.36 -9.31
CA THR A 60 6.40 -7.18 -7.94
C THR A 60 7.01 -8.16 -6.93
N SER A 61 7.64 -9.24 -7.41
CA SER A 61 8.43 -10.15 -6.58
C SER A 61 9.83 -9.65 -6.23
N GLN A 62 10.30 -8.58 -6.87
CA GLN A 62 11.62 -8.04 -6.64
C GLN A 62 11.69 -7.29 -5.31
N LYS A 63 12.61 -7.71 -4.44
CA LYS A 63 12.92 -6.97 -3.22
C LYS A 63 13.74 -5.74 -3.57
N LEU A 64 13.12 -4.58 -3.53
CA LEU A 64 13.78 -3.31 -3.79
C LEU A 64 14.34 -2.75 -2.47
N PRO A 65 15.66 -2.59 -2.33
CA PRO A 65 16.28 -2.09 -1.09
C PRO A 65 15.74 -0.73 -0.65
N PHE A 66 15.33 0.11 -1.58
CA PHE A 66 14.74 1.44 -1.33
C PHE A 66 13.40 1.37 -0.57
N TYR A 67 12.68 0.27 -0.69
CA TYR A 67 11.40 0.06 0.00
C TYR A 67 11.53 -0.79 1.26
N MET A 68 12.76 -1.09 1.65
CA MET A 68 13.07 -1.87 2.85
C MET A 68 13.81 -1.00 3.86
N CYS A 69 13.22 -0.74 5.02
CA CYS A 69 13.91 -0.05 6.09
C CYS A 69 15.10 -0.92 6.59
N PRO A 70 16.33 -0.41 6.59
CA PRO A 70 17.50 -1.19 6.97
C PRO A 70 17.52 -1.55 8.46
N THR A 71 16.85 -0.76 9.30
CA THR A 71 16.75 -0.97 10.75
C THR A 71 15.50 -1.73 11.18
N SER A 72 14.59 -2.02 10.25
CA SER A 72 13.42 -2.83 10.57
C SER A 72 13.84 -4.23 11.04
N PRO A 73 13.33 -4.68 12.20
CA PRO A 73 13.60 -6.03 12.68
C PRO A 73 12.94 -7.09 11.79
N MET A 74 11.98 -6.70 10.97
CA MET A 74 11.22 -7.61 10.13
C MET A 74 11.83 -7.78 8.75
N ARG A 75 12.64 -8.81 8.61
CA ARG A 75 13.18 -9.27 7.32
C ARG A 75 12.20 -10.27 6.71
N ARG A 76 11.33 -9.78 5.81
CA ARG A 76 10.33 -10.64 5.20
C ARG A 76 10.85 -11.36 3.96
N ALA A 77 10.49 -12.63 3.83
CA ALA A 77 10.61 -13.35 2.57
C ALA A 77 9.48 -12.96 1.61
N VAL A 78 9.67 -13.23 0.32
CA VAL A 78 8.57 -13.21 -0.65
C VAL A 78 7.66 -14.39 -0.31
N PRO A 79 6.36 -14.19 -0.05
CA PRO A 79 5.46 -15.29 0.28
C PRO A 79 5.34 -16.27 -0.88
N SER A 80 5.19 -17.55 -0.56
CA SER A 80 4.99 -18.62 -1.54
C SER A 80 3.57 -19.15 -1.58
N CYS A 81 2.68 -18.64 -0.72
CA CYS A 81 1.32 -19.14 -0.61
C CYS A 81 0.30 -18.00 -0.45
N SER A 82 -0.97 -18.31 -0.70
CA SER A 82 -2.14 -17.43 -0.69
C SER A 82 -2.10 -16.32 -1.77
N ASP A 83 -3.00 -15.37 -1.67
CA ASP A 83 -3.12 -14.22 -2.58
C ASP A 83 -1.87 -13.33 -2.56
N ASP A 84 -1.01 -13.52 -1.56
CA ASP A 84 0.23 -12.79 -1.36
C ASP A 84 1.41 -13.41 -2.10
N SER A 85 1.21 -14.58 -2.70
CA SER A 85 2.27 -15.34 -3.36
C SER A 85 2.97 -14.51 -4.42
N GLY A 86 4.30 -14.53 -4.36
CA GLY A 86 5.17 -13.88 -5.33
C GLY A 86 5.32 -12.37 -5.18
N ARG A 87 4.67 -11.70 -4.21
CA ARG A 87 4.80 -10.25 -4.03
C ARG A 87 5.83 -9.90 -2.96
N ALA A 88 6.77 -9.03 -3.31
CA ALA A 88 7.82 -8.63 -2.39
C ALA A 88 7.33 -7.61 -1.35
N PRO A 89 7.78 -7.72 -0.10
CA PRO A 89 7.40 -6.82 0.97
C PRO A 89 7.95 -5.40 0.77
N GLY A 90 7.26 -4.42 1.37
CA GLY A 90 7.70 -3.05 1.56
C GLY A 90 7.48 -2.62 3.01
N HIS A 91 8.24 -1.62 3.47
CA HIS A 91 8.16 -1.09 4.83
C HIS A 91 7.58 0.31 4.89
N TYR A 92 7.04 0.81 3.78
CA TYR A 92 6.54 2.19 3.72
C TYR A 92 5.10 2.21 3.23
N ALA A 93 4.32 3.13 3.81
CA ALA A 93 2.98 3.45 3.37
C ALA A 93 2.82 4.96 3.22
N VAL A 94 1.94 5.37 2.31
CA VAL A 94 1.56 6.76 2.12
C VAL A 94 0.36 7.10 3.00
N CYS A 95 0.28 8.34 3.48
CA CYS A 95 -0.84 8.81 4.26
C CYS A 95 -1.97 9.29 3.34
N GLY A 96 -3.11 8.60 3.41
CA GLY A 96 -4.33 8.93 2.67
C GLY A 96 -5.18 10.02 3.33
N GLY A 97 -4.85 10.41 4.57
CA GLY A 97 -5.56 11.44 5.33
C GLY A 97 -6.10 10.93 6.67
N THR A 98 -7.10 11.64 7.19
CA THR A 98 -7.72 11.36 8.49
C THR A 98 -9.03 10.56 8.39
N GLU A 99 -9.58 10.44 7.20
CA GLU A 99 -10.81 9.70 7.00
C GLU A 99 -10.53 8.20 6.83
N ASP A 100 -11.24 7.39 7.61
CA ASP A 100 -11.25 5.93 7.43
C ASP A 100 -11.82 5.61 6.04
N TYR A 101 -10.94 5.25 5.13
CA TYR A 101 -11.33 4.80 3.82
C TYR A 101 -11.57 3.30 3.82
N ASN A 102 -12.81 2.90 4.06
CA ASN A 102 -13.19 1.52 3.83
C ASN A 102 -13.33 1.26 2.32
N ILE A 103 -12.32 0.64 1.74
CA ILE A 103 -12.30 0.27 0.32
C ILE A 103 -13.46 -0.63 -0.10
N TYR A 104 -14.09 -1.30 0.84
CA TYR A 104 -15.26 -2.12 0.61
C TYR A 104 -16.56 -1.32 0.52
N TRP A 105 -16.55 -0.02 0.81
CA TRP A 105 -17.76 0.81 0.73
C TRP A 105 -18.41 0.73 -0.64
N SER A 106 -17.63 0.85 -1.70
CA SER A 106 -18.15 0.68 -3.06
C SER A 106 -18.67 -0.74 -3.32
N HIS A 107 -18.08 -1.74 -2.68
CA HIS A 107 -18.54 -3.14 -2.76
C HIS A 107 -19.88 -3.33 -2.06
N TYR A 108 -20.14 -2.59 -0.97
CA TYR A 108 -21.40 -2.62 -0.24
C TYR A 108 -22.42 -1.59 -0.75
N GLY A 109 -22.09 -0.85 -1.83
CA GLY A 109 -22.98 0.17 -2.39
C GLY A 109 -23.00 1.48 -1.62
N GLU A 110 -22.11 1.66 -0.66
CA GLU A 110 -21.99 2.90 0.10
C GLU A 110 -21.13 3.94 -0.64
N PRO A 111 -21.43 5.23 -0.50
CA PRO A 111 -20.61 6.28 -1.11
C PRO A 111 -19.23 6.30 -0.47
N VAL A 112 -18.22 6.39 -1.32
CA VAL A 112 -16.82 6.54 -0.90
C VAL A 112 -16.62 7.93 -0.31
N PRO A 113 -16.13 8.07 0.94
CA PRO A 113 -15.87 9.37 1.52
C PRO A 113 -14.79 10.14 0.75
N GLU A 114 -14.88 11.44 0.75
CA GLU A 114 -13.87 12.30 0.14
C GLU A 114 -12.58 12.25 0.97
N GLN A 115 -11.48 11.92 0.31
CA GLN A 115 -10.19 11.80 0.96
C GLN A 115 -9.56 13.18 1.13
N ASN A 116 -9.03 13.44 2.31
CA ASN A 116 -8.42 14.72 2.69
C ASN A 116 -6.89 14.69 2.80
N GLY A 117 -6.26 13.58 2.46
CA GLY A 117 -4.80 13.44 2.46
C GLY A 117 -4.13 14.09 1.26
N ALA A 118 -2.81 14.30 1.37
CA ALA A 118 -1.99 14.77 0.26
C ALA A 118 -1.81 13.70 -0.83
N ILE A 119 -1.83 12.43 -0.45
CA ILE A 119 -1.81 11.29 -1.37
C ILE A 119 -3.20 10.67 -1.37
N VAL A 120 -3.90 10.83 -2.46
CA VAL A 120 -5.29 10.40 -2.60
C VAL A 120 -5.34 9.03 -3.27
N TYR A 121 -6.21 8.17 -2.79
CA TYR A 121 -6.40 6.82 -3.32
C TYR A 121 -7.41 6.80 -4.49
N THR A 122 -8.57 7.37 -4.25
CA THR A 122 -9.66 7.48 -5.24
C THR A 122 -10.39 8.82 -5.07
N GLY A 123 -11.36 9.06 -5.93
CA GLY A 123 -12.20 10.25 -5.87
C GLY A 123 -11.83 11.31 -6.90
N SER A 124 -12.50 12.46 -6.81
CA SER A 124 -12.38 13.55 -7.81
C SER A 124 -11.01 14.22 -7.82
N THR A 125 -10.28 14.14 -6.72
CA THR A 125 -8.94 14.72 -6.52
C THR A 125 -7.80 13.76 -6.80
N ALA A 126 -8.08 12.48 -7.06
CA ALA A 126 -7.07 11.47 -7.36
C ALA A 126 -6.17 11.89 -8.55
N GLY A 127 -4.87 11.91 -8.31
CA GLY A 127 -3.87 12.33 -9.32
C GLY A 127 -3.91 13.82 -9.70
N LYS A 128 -4.56 14.67 -8.88
CA LYS A 128 -4.68 16.12 -9.15
C LYS A 128 -4.11 16.99 -8.03
N VAL A 129 -3.83 16.41 -6.86
CA VAL A 129 -3.29 17.15 -5.71
C VAL A 129 -1.89 17.67 -6.04
N ARG A 130 -1.61 18.93 -5.72
CA ARG A 130 -0.32 19.58 -5.93
C ARG A 130 0.23 20.05 -4.59
N PHE A 131 1.52 20.31 -4.51
CA PHE A 131 2.12 20.87 -3.29
C PHE A 131 1.43 22.15 -2.82
N ARG A 132 0.99 23.01 -3.74
CA ARG A 132 0.28 24.25 -3.41
C ARG A 132 -1.12 24.04 -2.81
N ASP A 133 -1.68 22.86 -2.99
CA ASP A 133 -3.01 22.51 -2.47
C ASP A 133 -2.92 22.03 -1.01
N ILE A 134 -1.70 21.84 -0.49
CA ILE A 134 -1.42 21.51 0.92
C ILE A 134 -1.44 22.82 1.74
N THR A 135 -2.61 23.20 2.22
CA THR A 135 -2.81 24.49 2.89
C THR A 135 -2.21 24.56 4.29
N ASP A 136 -2.07 23.41 4.96
CA ASP A 136 -1.53 23.32 6.32
C ASP A 136 0.01 23.39 6.36
N GLY A 137 0.63 23.46 5.17
CA GLY A 137 2.07 23.50 4.97
C GLY A 137 2.71 22.11 4.88
N THR A 138 3.65 21.99 3.96
CA THR A 138 4.33 20.71 3.67
C THR A 138 5.14 20.16 4.84
N THR A 139 5.54 21.01 5.79
CA THR A 139 6.25 20.61 7.01
C THR A 139 5.34 20.02 8.08
N ASN A 140 4.04 20.23 7.96
CA ASN A 140 3.02 19.78 8.91
C ASN A 140 2.19 18.62 8.34
N THR A 141 2.52 18.17 7.14
CA THR A 141 1.76 17.11 6.44
C THR A 141 2.57 15.83 6.39
N LEU A 142 2.00 14.76 6.95
CA LEU A 142 2.56 13.42 6.82
C LEU A 142 2.28 12.90 5.40
N LEU A 143 3.32 12.59 4.66
CA LEU A 143 3.20 12.11 3.29
C LEU A 143 3.45 10.60 3.18
N ILE A 144 4.54 10.13 3.79
CA ILE A 144 4.96 8.72 3.81
C ILE A 144 5.49 8.42 5.20
N GLY A 145 5.09 7.27 5.73
CA GLY A 145 5.56 6.73 7.00
C GLY A 145 6.15 5.34 6.85
N GLU A 146 6.93 4.91 7.82
CA GLU A 146 7.36 3.52 7.93
C GLU A 146 6.24 2.70 8.56
N THR A 147 5.95 1.55 7.96
CA THR A 147 5.02 0.56 8.51
C THR A 147 5.81 -0.59 9.11
N ALA A 148 5.71 -0.75 10.41
CA ALA A 148 6.33 -1.86 11.13
C ALA A 148 5.24 -2.78 11.69
N TYR A 149 4.62 -3.57 10.83
CA TYR A 149 3.76 -4.65 11.31
C TYR A 149 4.64 -5.78 11.84
N ASN A 150 4.86 -5.77 13.14
CA ASN A 150 5.54 -6.85 13.81
C ASN A 150 4.50 -7.86 14.31
N LEU A 151 4.16 -8.83 13.46
CA LEU A 151 3.22 -9.90 13.77
C LEU A 151 3.92 -11.26 13.62
N PRO A 152 5.00 -11.54 14.40
CA PRO A 152 5.78 -12.77 14.24
C PRO A 152 4.94 -14.03 14.50
N ASP A 153 3.91 -13.90 15.33
CA ASP A 153 3.05 -15.01 15.74
C ASP A 153 1.75 -15.10 14.92
N TYR A 154 1.51 -14.14 14.03
CA TYR A 154 0.36 -14.17 13.16
C TYR A 154 0.55 -15.22 12.06
N LYS A 155 -0.25 -16.27 12.12
CA LYS A 155 -0.16 -17.41 11.21
C LYS A 155 -1.51 -17.67 10.55
N PHE A 156 -1.45 -18.26 9.35
CA PHE A 156 -2.63 -18.83 8.75
C PHE A 156 -3.13 -20.01 9.60
N THR A 157 -4.37 -19.96 10.06
CA THR A 157 -4.96 -20.96 10.96
C THR A 157 -5.97 -21.88 10.28
N SER A 158 -6.37 -21.57 9.03
CA SER A 158 -7.32 -22.42 8.29
C SER A 158 -6.68 -23.75 7.92
N ALA A 159 -7.23 -24.84 8.45
CA ALA A 159 -6.77 -26.21 8.18
C ALA A 159 -6.87 -26.60 6.70
N SER A 160 -7.76 -25.95 5.93
CA SER A 160 -7.92 -26.17 4.49
C SER A 160 -6.96 -25.37 3.63
N SER A 161 -6.22 -24.44 4.22
CA SER A 161 -5.26 -23.61 3.51
C SER A 161 -3.92 -24.35 3.33
N SER A 162 -3.38 -24.33 2.12
CA SER A 162 -1.98 -24.76 1.85
C SER A 162 -0.94 -23.95 2.64
N CYS A 163 -1.36 -22.80 3.19
CA CYS A 163 -0.52 -21.89 3.98
C CYS A 163 -0.63 -22.15 5.48
N ASN A 164 -1.42 -23.12 5.94
CA ASN A 164 -1.64 -23.37 7.37
C ASN A 164 -0.31 -23.48 8.14
N GLY A 165 -0.18 -22.73 9.22
CA GLY A 165 1.02 -22.65 10.04
C GLY A 165 2.14 -21.75 9.51
N GLN A 166 2.04 -21.21 8.29
CA GLN A 166 2.98 -20.22 7.77
C GLN A 166 2.67 -18.83 8.31
N SER A 167 3.70 -18.00 8.46
CA SER A 167 3.51 -16.61 8.89
C SER A 167 2.70 -15.84 7.86
N ARG A 168 1.66 -15.16 8.32
CA ARG A 168 0.85 -14.23 7.55
C ARG A 168 1.48 -12.85 7.68
N TYR A 169 2.21 -12.46 6.69
CA TYR A 169 2.82 -11.13 6.64
C TYR A 169 1.75 -10.15 6.18
N GLY A 170 1.07 -9.49 7.09
CA GLY A 170 -0.03 -8.57 6.75
C GLY A 170 0.31 -7.71 5.52
N PHE A 171 -0.34 -7.92 4.44
CA PHE A 171 -0.44 -7.29 3.11
C PHE A 171 0.56 -6.17 2.71
N THR A 172 1.67 -5.99 3.42
CA THR A 172 2.64 -4.91 3.22
C THR A 172 3.56 -5.19 2.03
N TYR A 173 2.99 -5.18 0.84
CA TYR A 173 3.72 -5.33 -0.41
C TYR A 173 3.91 -3.98 -1.06
N TRP A 174 5.13 -3.67 -1.48
CA TRP A 174 5.41 -2.35 -2.03
C TRP A 174 4.59 -2.01 -3.29
N ALA A 175 4.19 -3.01 -4.07
CA ALA A 175 3.41 -2.80 -5.29
C ALA A 175 1.89 -2.81 -5.08
N ASN A 176 1.41 -3.16 -3.89
CA ASN A 176 -0.02 -3.32 -3.63
C ASN A 176 -0.65 -1.99 -3.19
N PRO A 177 -1.59 -1.41 -3.96
CA PRO A 177 -2.21 -0.12 -3.64
C PRO A 177 -3.24 -0.20 -2.52
N TYR A 178 -3.29 -1.29 -1.79
CA TYR A 178 -4.33 -1.59 -0.83
C TYR A 178 -4.14 -0.81 0.48
N PRO A 179 -5.20 -0.21 1.08
CA PRO A 179 -5.16 0.32 2.43
C PRO A 179 -4.72 -0.76 3.44
N GLY A 180 -3.83 -0.40 4.36
CA GLY A 180 -3.16 -1.36 5.24
C GLY A 180 -1.95 -2.07 4.61
N SER A 181 -1.71 -1.88 3.30
CA SER A 181 -0.48 -2.32 2.63
C SER A 181 0.47 -1.13 2.38
N THR A 182 0.12 -0.29 1.43
CA THR A 182 0.91 0.90 1.07
C THR A 182 0.17 2.21 1.31
N VAL A 183 -1.02 2.16 1.88
CA VAL A 183 -1.80 3.34 2.28
C VAL A 183 -2.19 3.19 3.74
N CYS A 184 -1.97 4.22 4.53
CA CYS A 184 -2.42 4.33 5.92
C CYS A 184 -3.29 5.57 6.11
N PHE A 185 -4.07 5.58 7.19
CA PHE A 185 -4.89 6.70 7.61
C PHE A 185 -4.56 7.05 9.06
N THR A 186 -4.81 8.30 9.46
CA THR A 186 -4.45 8.82 10.78
C THR A 186 -5.63 8.93 11.74
N ASP A 187 -6.75 8.32 11.42
CA ASP A 187 -7.93 8.22 12.27
C ASP A 187 -7.81 7.17 13.38
N VAL A 188 -6.73 6.38 13.37
CA VAL A 188 -6.45 5.30 14.32
C VAL A 188 -5.15 5.54 15.08
N ASP A 189 -5.02 4.89 16.23
CA ASP A 189 -3.81 4.94 17.03
C ASP A 189 -2.60 4.39 16.26
N PHE A 190 -1.51 5.15 16.27
CA PHE A 190 -0.23 4.68 15.75
C PHE A 190 0.32 3.55 16.64
N ASN A 191 0.81 2.50 16.00
CA ASN A 191 1.40 1.34 16.65
C ASN A 191 0.43 0.63 17.63
N PRO A 192 -0.66 0.02 17.17
CA PRO A 192 -1.47 -0.83 18.04
C PRO A 192 -0.59 -1.97 18.57
N HIS A 193 -0.40 -2.03 19.90
CA HIS A 193 0.56 -2.93 20.53
C HIS A 193 0.05 -4.37 20.69
N ASP A 194 -1.25 -4.58 20.55
CA ASP A 194 -1.88 -5.89 20.77
C ASP A 194 -2.75 -6.30 19.58
N ILE A 195 -2.17 -7.05 18.68
CA ILE A 195 -2.95 -7.85 17.74
C ILE A 195 -2.94 -9.28 18.27
N ALA A 196 -3.91 -9.58 19.13
CA ALA A 196 -3.96 -10.85 19.84
C ALA A 196 -4.62 -11.97 19.04
N ASP A 197 -5.45 -11.65 18.05
CA ASP A 197 -6.14 -12.64 17.22
C ASP A 197 -6.57 -12.11 15.84
N ASP A 198 -6.97 -13.01 14.96
CA ASP A 198 -7.45 -12.71 13.62
C ASP A 198 -8.66 -11.77 13.58
N SER A 199 -9.53 -11.83 14.60
CA SER A 199 -10.74 -11.00 14.65
C SER A 199 -10.39 -9.54 14.93
N ILE A 200 -9.37 -9.31 15.74
CA ILE A 200 -8.84 -7.97 16.00
C ILE A 200 -8.13 -7.44 14.75
N PHE A 201 -7.37 -8.27 14.07
CA PHE A 201 -6.75 -7.90 12.81
C PHE A 201 -7.81 -7.55 11.77
N ASP A 202 -8.84 -8.35 11.59
CA ASP A 202 -9.93 -8.08 10.65
C ASP A 202 -10.71 -6.81 11.02
N SER A 203 -10.86 -6.49 12.30
CA SER A 203 -11.57 -5.29 12.73
C SER A 203 -10.67 -4.03 12.68
N ASN A 204 -9.41 -4.14 13.05
CA ASN A 204 -8.46 -3.04 13.07
C ASN A 204 -7.78 -2.82 11.71
N TRP A 205 -7.68 -3.88 10.90
CA TRP A 205 -7.19 -3.81 9.55
C TRP A 205 -8.01 -2.88 8.64
N ARG A 206 -9.28 -2.75 8.93
CA ARG A 206 -10.17 -1.79 8.24
C ARG A 206 -9.93 -0.35 8.67
N LYS A 207 -9.15 -0.14 9.73
CA LYS A 207 -8.91 1.15 10.37
C LYS A 207 -7.45 1.59 10.36
N SER A 208 -6.52 0.71 10.04
CA SER A 208 -5.08 1.03 10.07
C SER A 208 -4.52 1.38 8.69
#